data_fe631fcbb9865be1f3064750114c0af3
#
_entry.id   fe631fcbb9865be1f3064750114c0af3
#
_cell.length_a   1.000
_cell.length_b   1.000
_cell.length_c   1.000
_cell.angle_alpha   90.00
_cell.angle_beta   90.00
_cell.angle_gamma   90.00
#
_symmetry.space_group_name_H-M   'P 1'
#
loop_
_entity.id
_entity.type
_entity.pdbx_description
1 polymer ?
#
loop_
_entity_poly.entity_id
_entity_poly.type
_entity_poly.pdbx_seq_one_letter_code
_entity_poly.pdbx_strand_id
1 'polypeptide(L)'
;MLKNLYLICGKSGSGKNYVVEKLHEMYGYKVLCSYTTREPRYESDNEHIYKKFFNYLHDKQDDLIATDTYFDGNFYWARKEQLNTSDLYIIDKKGIEKLKELKYIRPFIVIYIDLDEDKRIENMKKRGDDNMAIYKRLANDKDMFNGIEQLADFIVNGDNDNKWRTIKNIIDKCEKIEN
;
A
#
# COMPACT_ATOMS: atom_id res chain seq x y z
N MET A 1 11.04 -15.25 4.34
CA MET A 1 10.05 -14.26 4.85
C MET A 1 10.78 -13.36 5.83
N LEU A 2 10.59 -12.05 5.75
CA LEU A 2 11.19 -11.07 6.65
C LEU A 2 10.56 -11.18 8.06
N LYS A 3 11.26 -10.71 9.11
CA LYS A 3 10.70 -10.67 10.48
C LYS A 3 9.58 -9.63 10.58
N ASN A 4 9.78 -8.47 9.97
CA ASN A 4 8.83 -7.38 9.95
C ASN A 4 7.95 -7.41 8.69
N LEU A 5 6.71 -6.90 8.80
CA LEU A 5 5.89 -6.53 7.65
C LEU A 5 6.18 -5.09 7.28
N TYR A 6 6.58 -4.81 6.03
CA TYR A 6 6.87 -3.45 5.57
C TYR A 6 5.65 -2.84 4.89
N LEU A 7 5.11 -1.82 5.51
CA LEU A 7 3.95 -1.06 5.04
C LEU A 7 4.42 0.08 4.15
N ILE A 8 4.19 -0.05 2.85
CA ILE A 8 4.56 0.97 1.85
C ILE A 8 3.36 1.89 1.63
N CYS A 9 3.46 3.12 2.07
CA CYS A 9 2.39 4.10 1.90
C CYS A 9 2.87 5.33 1.13
N GLY A 10 1.92 6.12 0.64
CA GLY A 10 2.19 7.32 -0.16
C GLY A 10 1.00 7.71 -1.00
N LYS A 11 0.90 8.97 -1.35
CA LYS A 11 -0.19 9.53 -2.15
C LYS A 11 -0.25 8.91 -3.54
N SER A 12 -1.37 9.07 -4.25
CA SER A 12 -1.56 8.61 -5.62
C SER A 12 -0.45 9.13 -6.54
N GLY A 13 0.11 8.28 -7.40
CA GLY A 13 1.21 8.65 -8.29
C GLY A 13 2.60 8.69 -7.65
N SER A 14 2.78 8.36 -6.34
CA SER A 14 4.09 8.38 -5.68
C SER A 14 5.04 7.24 -6.07
N GLY A 15 4.55 6.22 -6.80
CA GLY A 15 5.36 5.11 -7.28
C GLY A 15 5.45 3.90 -6.34
N LYS A 16 4.48 3.71 -5.43
CA LYS A 16 4.42 2.55 -4.54
C LYS A 16 4.50 1.21 -5.28
N ASN A 17 3.65 1.03 -6.30
CA ASN A 17 3.60 -0.22 -7.08
C ASN A 17 4.95 -0.51 -7.72
N TYR A 18 5.56 0.48 -8.38
CA TYR A 18 6.90 0.35 -8.95
C TYR A 18 7.93 -0.15 -7.92
N VAL A 19 7.90 0.41 -6.70
CA VAL A 19 8.82 -0.01 -5.63
C VAL A 19 8.60 -1.46 -5.22
N VAL A 20 7.35 -1.85 -4.94
CA VAL A 20 7.07 -3.23 -4.48
C VAL A 20 7.32 -4.26 -5.57
N GLU A 21 7.03 -3.93 -6.83
CA GLU A 21 7.34 -4.76 -8.00
C GLU A 21 8.86 -4.99 -8.12
N LYS A 22 9.67 -3.91 -8.04
CA LYS A 22 11.14 -4.04 -8.06
C LYS A 22 11.69 -4.86 -6.91
N LEU A 23 11.16 -4.69 -5.71
CA LEU A 23 11.57 -5.47 -4.54
C LEU A 23 11.17 -6.94 -4.69
N HIS A 24 9.99 -7.21 -5.25
CA HIS A 24 9.55 -8.57 -5.56
C HIS A 24 10.43 -9.24 -6.64
N GLU A 25 10.62 -8.57 -7.76
CA GLU A 25 11.42 -9.08 -8.90
C GLU A 25 12.87 -9.39 -8.50
N MET A 26 13.51 -8.49 -7.75
CA MET A 26 14.94 -8.60 -7.46
C MET A 26 15.27 -9.43 -6.21
N TYR A 27 14.37 -9.50 -5.24
CA TYR A 27 14.65 -10.13 -3.94
C TYR A 27 13.62 -11.18 -3.54
N GLY A 28 12.59 -11.41 -4.34
CA GLY A 28 11.54 -12.41 -4.07
C GLY A 28 10.64 -12.06 -2.89
N TYR A 29 10.58 -10.79 -2.46
CA TYR A 29 9.71 -10.38 -1.36
C TYR A 29 8.24 -10.60 -1.72
N LYS A 30 7.49 -11.20 -0.80
CA LYS A 30 6.07 -11.50 -0.99
C LYS A 30 5.23 -10.24 -0.78
N VAL A 31 4.54 -9.81 -1.80
CA VAL A 31 3.65 -8.64 -1.76
C VAL A 31 2.25 -9.08 -1.35
N LEU A 32 1.66 -8.43 -0.34
CA LEU A 32 0.27 -8.62 0.00
C LEU A 32 -0.60 -8.01 -1.10
N CYS A 33 -1.37 -8.86 -1.78
CA CYS A 33 -2.36 -8.46 -2.75
C CYS A 33 -3.72 -8.33 -2.05
N SER A 34 -4.21 -7.10 -1.85
CA SER A 34 -5.49 -6.84 -1.20
C SER A 34 -6.67 -7.22 -2.11
N TYR A 35 -7.81 -7.53 -1.50
CA TYR A 35 -9.06 -7.75 -2.20
C TYR A 35 -9.73 -6.42 -2.55
N THR A 36 -10.52 -6.40 -3.62
CA THR A 36 -11.34 -5.23 -3.97
C THR A 36 -12.62 -5.63 -4.68
N THR A 37 -13.66 -4.79 -4.50
CA THR A 37 -14.92 -4.88 -5.29
C THR A 37 -14.85 -4.08 -6.59
N ARG A 38 -13.76 -3.33 -6.83
CA ARG A 38 -13.54 -2.60 -8.07
C ARG A 38 -13.38 -3.57 -9.25
N GLU A 39 -13.93 -3.21 -10.38
CA GLU A 39 -13.64 -3.94 -11.62
C GLU A 39 -12.19 -3.69 -12.07
N PRO A 40 -11.54 -4.67 -12.71
CA PRO A 40 -10.23 -4.47 -13.33
C PRO A 40 -10.26 -3.31 -14.31
N ARG A 41 -9.23 -2.47 -14.34
CA ARG A 41 -9.12 -1.34 -15.28
C ARG A 41 -8.83 -1.79 -16.72
N TYR A 42 -8.14 -2.93 -16.83
CA TYR A 42 -7.75 -3.57 -18.07
C TYR A 42 -7.56 -5.08 -17.82
N GLU A 43 -7.53 -5.88 -18.84
CA GLU A 43 -7.54 -7.35 -18.73
C GLU A 43 -6.39 -7.93 -17.89
N SER A 44 -5.21 -7.30 -17.95
CA SER A 44 -4.02 -7.71 -17.19
C SER A 44 -3.85 -6.96 -15.85
N ASP A 45 -4.88 -6.25 -15.36
CA ASP A 45 -4.83 -5.57 -14.05
C ASP A 45 -4.78 -6.61 -12.92
N ASN A 46 -3.62 -6.77 -12.31
CA ASN A 46 -3.34 -7.71 -11.22
C ASN A 46 -2.94 -7.01 -9.90
N GLU A 47 -3.19 -5.71 -9.79
CA GLU A 47 -2.87 -4.94 -8.57
C GLU A 47 -3.64 -5.44 -7.34
N HIS A 48 -4.81 -6.07 -7.56
CA HIS A 48 -5.70 -6.55 -6.52
C HIS A 48 -6.30 -7.93 -6.86
N ILE A 49 -6.86 -8.59 -5.85
CA ILE A 49 -7.71 -9.77 -6.02
C ILE A 49 -9.16 -9.27 -6.14
N TYR A 50 -9.70 -9.32 -7.35
CA TYR A 50 -11.05 -8.82 -7.65
C TYR A 50 -12.12 -9.76 -7.11
N LYS A 51 -13.06 -9.22 -6.33
CA LYS A 51 -14.11 -9.96 -5.65
C LYS A 51 -15.45 -9.22 -5.71
N LYS A 52 -16.55 -9.95 -5.63
CA LYS A 52 -17.87 -9.36 -5.50
C LYS A 52 -18.10 -8.82 -4.09
N PHE A 53 -19.00 -7.86 -3.94
CA PHE A 53 -19.37 -7.26 -2.65
C PHE A 53 -19.79 -8.31 -1.60
N PHE A 54 -20.46 -9.38 -2.02
CA PHE A 54 -20.81 -10.51 -1.15
C PHE A 54 -19.60 -11.10 -0.41
N ASN A 55 -18.44 -11.20 -1.08
CA ASN A 55 -17.23 -11.73 -0.47
C ASN A 55 -16.71 -10.81 0.64
N TYR A 56 -16.81 -9.48 0.45
CA TYR A 56 -16.47 -8.51 1.49
C TYR A 56 -17.37 -8.67 2.72
N LEU A 57 -18.70 -8.80 2.52
CA LEU A 57 -19.64 -8.99 3.61
C LEU A 57 -19.37 -10.29 4.39
N HIS A 58 -19.07 -11.38 3.68
CA HIS A 58 -18.70 -12.66 4.28
C HIS A 58 -17.44 -12.51 5.14
N ASP A 59 -16.36 -11.97 4.58
CA ASP A 59 -15.10 -11.77 5.29
C ASP A 59 -15.28 -10.87 6.53
N LYS A 60 -16.17 -9.90 6.45
CA LYS A 60 -16.49 -9.00 7.57
C LYS A 60 -17.27 -9.70 8.67
N GLN A 61 -18.27 -10.51 8.29
CA GLN A 61 -19.09 -11.28 9.23
C GLN A 61 -18.24 -12.31 9.99
N ASP A 62 -17.29 -12.95 9.32
CA ASP A 62 -16.42 -13.99 9.90
C ASP A 62 -15.19 -13.40 10.61
N ASP A 63 -15.11 -12.08 10.79
CA ASP A 63 -13.97 -11.37 11.41
C ASP A 63 -12.61 -11.67 10.77
N LEU A 64 -12.58 -11.89 9.46
CA LEU A 64 -11.36 -12.20 8.71
C LEU A 64 -10.57 -10.95 8.29
N ILE A 65 -11.23 -9.78 8.28
CA ILE A 65 -10.64 -8.54 7.78
C ILE A 65 -9.64 -7.96 8.78
N ALA A 66 -8.43 -7.67 8.30
CA ALA A 66 -7.41 -6.92 9.04
C ALA A 66 -7.56 -5.41 8.82
N THR A 67 -7.68 -5.02 7.56
CA THR A 67 -7.86 -3.62 7.14
C THR A 67 -8.89 -3.53 6.04
N ASP A 68 -9.67 -2.47 6.03
CA ASP A 68 -10.57 -2.15 4.93
C ASP A 68 -10.67 -0.63 4.71
N THR A 69 -10.86 -0.25 3.46
CA THR A 69 -11.06 1.13 3.03
C THR A 69 -12.16 1.18 1.98
N TYR A 70 -13.00 2.20 2.05
CA TYR A 70 -14.00 2.49 1.01
C TYR A 70 -13.55 3.72 0.23
N PHE A 71 -13.42 3.58 -1.09
CA PHE A 71 -13.03 4.66 -1.99
C PHE A 71 -13.71 4.53 -3.35
N ASP A 72 -14.26 5.63 -3.85
CA ASP A 72 -14.90 5.75 -5.18
C ASP A 72 -15.89 4.61 -5.48
N GLY A 73 -16.78 4.33 -4.52
CA GLY A 73 -17.82 3.30 -4.65
C GLY A 73 -17.36 1.87 -4.40
N ASN A 74 -16.08 1.65 -4.09
CA ASN A 74 -15.49 0.32 -3.96
C ASN A 74 -14.88 0.07 -2.59
N PHE A 75 -14.93 -1.18 -2.15
CA PHE A 75 -14.21 -1.66 -0.99
C PHE A 75 -12.86 -2.23 -1.38
N TYR A 76 -11.86 -1.98 -0.54
CA TYR A 76 -10.53 -2.56 -0.58
C TYR A 76 -10.25 -3.16 0.78
N TRP A 77 -9.82 -4.42 0.87
CA TRP A 77 -9.54 -5.04 2.17
C TRP A 77 -8.42 -6.07 2.10
N ALA A 78 -7.79 -6.30 3.24
CA ALA A 78 -6.85 -7.39 3.44
C ALA A 78 -7.33 -8.29 4.57
N ARG A 79 -7.08 -9.60 4.45
CA ARG A 79 -7.36 -10.57 5.51
C ARG A 79 -6.21 -10.67 6.51
N LYS A 80 -6.54 -11.02 7.74
CA LYS A 80 -5.57 -11.23 8.83
C LYS A 80 -4.49 -12.25 8.47
N GLU A 81 -4.85 -13.33 7.79
CA GLU A 81 -3.91 -14.38 7.35
C GLU A 81 -2.83 -13.86 6.39
N GLN A 82 -3.17 -12.90 5.51
CA GLN A 82 -2.23 -12.34 4.53
C GLN A 82 -1.11 -11.55 5.20
N LEU A 83 -1.37 -10.92 6.35
CA LEU A 83 -0.36 -10.15 7.10
C LEU A 83 0.81 -11.03 7.56
N ASN A 84 0.53 -12.29 7.89
CA ASN A 84 1.54 -13.22 8.40
C ASN A 84 2.32 -13.94 7.30
N THR A 85 1.87 -13.86 6.05
CA THR A 85 2.47 -14.57 4.92
C THR A 85 3.14 -13.68 3.89
N SER A 86 3.04 -12.35 4.07
CA SER A 86 3.59 -11.34 3.15
C SER A 86 4.74 -10.56 3.79
N ASP A 87 5.62 -10.00 2.96
CA ASP A 87 6.76 -9.17 3.38
C ASP A 87 6.47 -7.68 3.19
N LEU A 88 5.73 -7.34 2.13
CA LEU A 88 5.40 -5.97 1.74
C LEU A 88 3.88 -5.81 1.64
N TYR A 89 3.36 -4.66 2.05
CA TYR A 89 1.95 -4.32 1.90
C TYR A 89 1.79 -2.85 1.51
N ILE A 90 1.14 -2.57 0.37
CA ILE A 90 0.73 -1.21 -0.02
C ILE A 90 -0.56 -0.86 0.72
N ILE A 91 -0.50 0.17 1.55
CA ILE A 91 -1.57 0.51 2.48
C ILE A 91 -1.76 2.03 2.56
N ASP A 92 -2.97 2.47 2.92
CA ASP A 92 -3.28 3.85 3.25
C ASP A 92 -3.15 4.14 4.75
N LYS A 93 -3.30 5.41 5.15
CA LYS A 93 -3.21 5.84 6.54
C LYS A 93 -4.24 5.14 7.44
N LYS A 94 -5.50 5.03 6.98
CA LYS A 94 -6.57 4.37 7.77
C LYS A 94 -6.26 2.90 8.01
N GLY A 95 -5.71 2.23 7.00
CA GLY A 95 -5.26 0.85 7.15
C GLY A 95 -4.14 0.71 8.18
N ILE A 96 -3.16 1.63 8.20
CA ILE A 96 -2.09 1.65 9.21
C ILE A 96 -2.66 1.85 10.62
N GLU A 97 -3.58 2.80 10.79
CA GLU A 97 -4.25 3.06 12.06
C GLU A 97 -4.99 1.80 12.56
N LYS A 98 -5.74 1.12 11.69
CA LYS A 98 -6.40 -0.15 12.03
C LYS A 98 -5.41 -1.25 12.42
N LEU A 99 -4.27 -1.38 11.72
CA LEU A 99 -3.25 -2.37 12.09
C LEU A 99 -2.68 -2.12 13.49
N LYS A 100 -2.53 -0.86 13.89
CA LYS A 100 -2.07 -0.51 15.26
C LYS A 100 -3.05 -0.95 16.36
N GLU A 101 -4.32 -1.12 16.04
CA GLU A 101 -5.35 -1.59 16.97
C GLU A 101 -5.40 -3.13 17.09
N LEU A 102 -4.81 -3.87 16.15
CA LEU A 102 -4.81 -5.33 16.17
C LEU A 102 -3.81 -5.86 17.20
N LYS A 103 -4.31 -6.68 18.14
CA LYS A 103 -3.52 -7.21 19.26
C LYS A 103 -2.47 -8.28 18.88
N TYR A 104 -2.68 -8.99 17.78
CA TYR A 104 -1.87 -10.16 17.38
C TYR A 104 -1.40 -10.02 15.93
N ILE A 105 -0.60 -9.00 15.68
CA ILE A 105 0.07 -8.81 14.41
C ILE A 105 1.59 -8.86 14.63
N ARG A 106 2.32 -9.44 13.70
CA ARG A 106 3.78 -9.36 13.73
C ARG A 106 4.24 -7.90 13.65
N PRO A 107 5.45 -7.57 14.12
CA PRO A 107 5.99 -6.21 14.02
C PRO A 107 5.93 -5.69 12.58
N PHE A 108 5.65 -4.40 12.42
CA PHE A 108 5.62 -3.77 11.11
C PHE A 108 6.35 -2.43 11.12
N ILE A 109 6.86 -2.05 9.96
CA ILE A 109 7.60 -0.81 9.71
C ILE A 109 6.86 -0.03 8.63
N VAL A 110 6.56 1.23 8.92
CA VAL A 110 5.83 2.13 7.99
C VAL A 110 6.84 2.96 7.20
N ILE A 111 6.83 2.83 5.87
CA ILE A 111 7.67 3.59 4.95
C ILE A 111 6.77 4.47 4.09
N TYR A 112 6.85 5.78 4.27
CA TYR A 112 6.11 6.76 3.48
C TYR A 112 6.96 7.25 2.30
N ILE A 113 6.43 7.11 1.08
CA ILE A 113 7.03 7.66 -0.14
C ILE A 113 6.42 9.04 -0.37
N ASP A 114 7.21 10.07 -0.13
CA ASP A 114 6.82 11.47 -0.34
C ASP A 114 7.26 11.94 -1.72
N LEU A 115 6.32 12.47 -2.50
CA LEU A 115 6.56 12.99 -3.85
C LEU A 115 5.67 14.20 -4.10
N ASP A 116 6.26 15.26 -4.67
CA ASP A 116 5.58 16.48 -5.02
C ASP A 116 4.35 16.25 -5.91
N GLU A 117 3.34 17.09 -5.72
CA GLU A 117 2.05 16.94 -6.39
C GLU A 117 2.16 16.99 -7.91
N ASP A 118 2.96 17.91 -8.46
CA ASP A 118 3.15 18.04 -9.91
C ASP A 118 3.71 16.75 -10.52
N LYS A 119 4.71 16.14 -9.88
CA LYS A 119 5.30 14.86 -10.32
C LYS A 119 4.31 13.69 -10.18
N ARG A 120 3.48 13.70 -9.13
CA ARG A 120 2.42 12.70 -8.97
C ARG A 120 1.39 12.80 -10.08
N ILE A 121 1.00 14.03 -10.47
CA ILE A 121 0.11 14.30 -11.59
C ILE A 121 0.73 13.79 -12.90
N GLU A 122 2.01 14.08 -13.16
CA GLU A 122 2.71 13.56 -14.34
C GLU A 122 2.71 12.02 -14.37
N ASN A 123 2.99 11.36 -13.24
CA ASN A 123 2.96 9.90 -13.15
C ASN A 123 1.57 9.32 -13.43
N MET A 124 0.52 9.95 -12.91
CA MET A 124 -0.87 9.54 -13.17
C MET A 124 -1.25 9.72 -14.64
N LYS A 125 -0.84 10.82 -15.29
CA LYS A 125 -1.04 11.04 -16.73
C LYS A 125 -0.29 10.00 -17.56
N LYS A 126 0.98 9.70 -17.24
CA LYS A 126 1.78 8.66 -17.94
C LYS A 126 1.13 7.28 -17.84
N ARG A 127 0.44 6.99 -16.75
CA ARG A 127 -0.31 5.75 -16.54
C ARG A 127 -1.64 5.70 -17.33
N GLY A 128 -2.10 6.84 -17.89
CA GLY A 128 -3.35 6.95 -18.64
C GLY A 128 -4.56 7.36 -17.81
N ASP A 129 -4.39 7.83 -16.57
CA ASP A 129 -5.50 8.39 -15.79
C ASP A 129 -6.03 9.66 -16.48
N ASP A 130 -7.35 9.79 -16.62
CA ASP A 130 -7.97 11.02 -17.12
C ASP A 130 -7.95 12.15 -16.07
N ASN A 131 -8.21 13.38 -16.50
CA ASN A 131 -8.15 14.54 -15.62
C ASN A 131 -9.14 14.46 -14.45
N MET A 132 -10.32 13.88 -14.64
CA MET A 132 -11.33 13.75 -13.59
C MET A 132 -10.88 12.72 -12.54
N ALA A 133 -10.32 11.59 -12.98
CA ALA A 133 -9.75 10.59 -12.08
C ALA A 133 -8.57 11.15 -11.27
N ILE A 134 -7.69 11.95 -11.90
CA ILE A 134 -6.58 12.64 -11.22
C ILE A 134 -7.13 13.59 -10.16
N TYR A 135 -8.10 14.45 -10.52
CA TYR A 135 -8.69 15.40 -9.58
C TYR A 135 -9.30 14.70 -8.35
N LYS A 136 -10.10 13.66 -8.56
CA LYS A 136 -10.69 12.87 -7.47
C LYS A 136 -9.62 12.27 -6.54
N ARG A 137 -8.52 11.75 -7.12
CA ARG A 137 -7.41 11.18 -6.35
C ARG A 137 -6.70 12.23 -5.51
N LEU A 138 -6.39 13.41 -6.09
CA LEU A 138 -5.73 14.49 -5.37
C LEU A 138 -6.60 15.00 -4.20
N ALA A 139 -7.90 15.18 -4.44
CA ALA A 139 -8.84 15.56 -3.38
C ALA A 139 -8.89 14.54 -2.25
N ASN A 140 -9.00 13.26 -2.58
CA ASN A 140 -9.00 12.18 -1.59
C ASN A 140 -7.66 12.08 -0.82
N ASP A 141 -6.52 12.19 -1.52
CA ASP A 141 -5.20 12.11 -0.92
C ASP A 141 -4.97 13.22 0.12
N LYS A 142 -5.51 14.41 -0.10
CA LYS A 142 -5.36 15.54 0.81
C LYS A 142 -5.91 15.23 2.21
N ASP A 143 -7.06 14.60 2.26
CA ASP A 143 -7.70 14.23 3.53
C ASP A 143 -7.14 12.91 4.08
N MET A 144 -6.95 11.93 3.21
CA MET A 144 -6.53 10.57 3.56
C MET A 144 -5.11 10.52 4.15
N PHE A 145 -4.19 11.36 3.66
CA PHE A 145 -2.77 11.35 4.06
C PHE A 145 -2.38 12.52 4.99
N ASN A 146 -3.35 13.30 5.48
CA ASN A 146 -3.05 14.36 6.43
C ASN A 146 -2.43 13.78 7.71
N GLY A 147 -1.21 14.23 8.06
CA GLY A 147 -0.46 13.78 9.25
C GLY A 147 0.12 12.37 9.13
N ILE A 148 0.28 11.83 7.91
CA ILE A 148 0.90 10.51 7.69
C ILE A 148 2.35 10.46 8.17
N GLU A 149 3.05 11.58 8.16
CA GLU A 149 4.43 11.73 8.61
C GLU A 149 4.62 11.32 10.08
N GLN A 150 3.57 11.49 10.90
CA GLN A 150 3.58 11.10 12.32
C GLN A 150 3.43 9.58 12.52
N LEU A 151 2.97 8.87 11.52
CA LEU A 151 2.80 7.41 11.54
C LEU A 151 3.95 6.68 10.87
N ALA A 152 4.74 7.38 10.04
CA ALA A 152 5.83 6.81 9.27
C ALA A 152 7.08 6.63 10.14
N ASP A 153 7.68 5.44 10.12
CA ASP A 153 9.00 5.18 10.72
C ASP A 153 10.12 5.72 9.81
N PHE A 154 9.87 5.73 8.50
CA PHE A 154 10.79 6.27 7.50
C PHE A 154 10.03 7.06 6.43
N ILE A 155 10.61 8.21 6.02
CA ILE A 155 10.14 9.00 4.89
C ILE A 155 11.20 8.91 3.79
N VAL A 156 10.78 8.49 2.59
CA VAL A 156 11.65 8.31 1.43
C VAL A 156 11.24 9.30 0.34
N ASN A 157 12.22 10.05 -0.17
CA ASN A 157 12.00 10.94 -1.30
C ASN A 157 11.60 10.14 -2.56
N GLY A 158 10.38 10.37 -3.04
CA GLY A 158 9.79 9.72 -4.19
C GLY A 158 10.35 10.17 -5.54
N ASP A 159 11.12 11.27 -5.59
CA ASP A 159 11.71 11.81 -6.82
C ASP A 159 12.94 11.04 -7.31
N ASN A 160 13.45 10.13 -6.50
CA ASN A 160 14.59 9.30 -6.86
C ASN A 160 14.13 8.04 -7.59
N ASP A 161 14.58 7.82 -8.83
CA ASP A 161 14.28 6.60 -9.60
C ASP A 161 14.79 5.32 -8.92
N ASN A 162 15.80 5.44 -8.06
CA ASN A 162 16.34 4.35 -7.26
C ASN A 162 15.71 4.27 -5.85
N LYS A 163 14.58 4.91 -5.58
CA LYS A 163 13.89 4.88 -4.27
C LYS A 163 13.69 3.46 -3.72
N TRP A 164 13.50 2.47 -4.58
CA TRP A 164 13.42 1.07 -4.19
C TRP A 164 14.71 0.55 -3.53
N ARG A 165 15.90 1.04 -3.95
CA ARG A 165 17.19 0.71 -3.31
C ARG A 165 17.28 1.33 -1.92
N THR A 166 16.81 2.57 -1.76
CA THR A 166 16.73 3.22 -0.45
C THR A 166 15.85 2.41 0.49
N ILE A 167 14.67 1.97 0.01
CA ILE A 167 13.76 1.13 0.79
C ILE A 167 14.39 -0.23 1.10
N LYS A 168 15.07 -0.86 0.13
CA LYS A 168 15.83 -2.10 0.39
C LYS A 168 16.86 -1.94 1.49
N ASN A 169 17.61 -0.84 1.49
CA ASN A 169 18.60 -0.56 2.54
C ASN A 169 17.95 -0.36 3.92
N ILE A 170 16.76 0.24 3.97
CA ILE A 170 15.97 0.36 5.22
C ILE A 170 15.58 -1.04 5.71
N ILE A 171 15.02 -1.87 4.83
CA ILE A 171 14.66 -3.25 5.15
C ILE A 171 15.87 -4.00 5.73
N ASP A 172 17.02 -3.96 5.05
CA ASP A 172 18.22 -4.67 5.49
C ASP A 172 18.73 -4.21 6.86
N LYS A 173 18.63 -2.92 7.15
CA LYS A 173 19.00 -2.37 8.45
C LYS A 173 18.05 -2.87 9.54
N CYS A 174 16.73 -2.79 9.32
CA CYS A 174 15.74 -3.21 10.29
C CYS A 174 15.82 -4.73 10.59
N GLU A 175 16.08 -5.56 9.57
CA GLU A 175 16.24 -7.01 9.75
C GLU A 175 17.55 -7.42 10.44
N LYS A 176 18.60 -6.57 10.43
CA LYS A 176 19.91 -6.83 11.06
C LYS A 176 19.98 -6.38 12.52
N ILE A 177 19.22 -5.40 12.93
CA ILE A 177 19.28 -4.79 14.28
C ILE A 177 18.82 -5.80 15.37
N GLU A 178 18.10 -6.84 14.99
CA GLU A 178 17.57 -7.86 15.92
C GLU A 178 18.41 -9.13 16.02
N ASN A 179 19.65 -9.13 15.52
CA ASN A 179 20.64 -10.19 15.68
C ASN A 179 21.71 -9.77 16.71
#